data_1e8d0046be0d89e095db407ef8d0c722
#
_entry.id   1e8d0046be0d89e095db407ef8d0c722
#
_cell.length_a   1.000
_cell.length_b   1.000
_cell.length_c   1.000
_cell.angle_alpha   90.00
_cell.angle_beta   90.00
_cell.angle_gamma   90.00
#
_symmetry.space_group_name_H-M   'P 1'
#
loop_
_entity.id
_entity.type
_entity.pdbx_description
1 polymer ?
#
loop_
_entity_poly.entity_id
_entity_poly.type
_entity_poly.pdbx_seq_one_letter_code
_entity_poly.pdbx_strand_id
1 'polypeptide(L)'
;MKSLLKYSMSVVAVSASILAFSSCDDWTDPESLGLNNPSFEEQNPQLYADYIQDLKNYKAGEHKVTFVSFDNSLNEPAKQAERLTAVPDSVDFICLNLPDNLNPVIQSEMEKIREKGTRTLYSIDYGSFETDWKAMVKENPALTEEEALEYLGERTDVMLSLCDKYGYDGILIDYTGRSLVSMKPEALAEYNVRQQNFFNKVVEWQAGHTNKTLALFGNIQYFVPENMSMLNKFNYIILKTASSTNADDLSLKAYLAIQAGEDIKNELYEGVNPVPTDRFIACVQFPQAGDDDKVIGYWNTVDEKGEKTLAAPGTAQWMGQFSPDYTRKGIFIMSVQN
;
A
#
# COMPACT_ATOMS: atom_id res chain seq x y z
N MET A 1 4.39 43.69 80.68
CA MET A 1 3.36 43.90 79.63
C MET A 1 3.92 43.84 78.22
N LYS A 2 5.13 44.28 77.88
CA LYS A 2 5.66 44.24 76.47
C LYS A 2 6.05 42.84 75.98
N SER A 3 6.29 41.86 76.81
CA SER A 3 6.67 40.49 76.37
C SER A 3 5.46 39.64 76.06
N LEU A 4 4.33 39.77 76.74
CA LEU A 4 3.10 39.05 76.53
C LEU A 4 2.43 39.44 75.13
N LEU A 5 2.59 40.72 74.77
CA LEU A 5 2.04 41.23 73.53
C LEU A 5 2.79 40.66 72.28
N LYS A 6 4.12 40.40 72.41
CA LYS A 6 4.91 39.79 71.31
C LYS A 6 4.55 38.33 71.07
N TYR A 7 4.27 37.58 72.19
CA TYR A 7 3.86 36.16 72.01
C TYR A 7 2.43 36.04 71.48
N SER A 8 1.53 36.94 71.84
CA SER A 8 0.18 36.93 71.33
C SER A 8 0.12 37.25 69.78
N MET A 9 0.94 38.22 69.36
CA MET A 9 1.05 38.54 67.94
C MET A 9 1.71 37.41 67.14
N SER A 10 2.68 36.69 67.70
CA SER A 10 3.31 35.53 66.98
C SER A 10 2.37 34.35 66.89
N VAL A 11 1.52 34.08 67.88
CA VAL A 11 0.54 32.99 67.84
C VAL A 11 -0.58 33.30 66.82
N VAL A 12 -1.03 34.54 66.72
CA VAL A 12 -2.03 34.94 65.72
C VAL A 12 -1.46 34.91 64.32
N ALA A 13 -0.19 35.26 64.13
CA ALA A 13 0.45 35.17 62.80
C ALA A 13 0.66 33.71 62.35
N VAL A 14 1.00 32.79 63.27
CA VAL A 14 1.15 31.38 62.99
C VAL A 14 -0.20 30.69 62.70
N SER A 15 -1.26 31.03 63.45
CA SER A 15 -2.60 30.50 63.24
C SER A 15 -3.22 31.05 61.92
N ALA A 16 -2.94 32.28 61.51
CA ALA A 16 -3.37 32.84 60.24
C ALA A 16 -2.65 32.18 59.03
N SER A 17 -1.36 31.80 59.20
CA SER A 17 -0.63 31.06 58.14
C SER A 17 -1.10 29.60 57.98
N ILE A 18 -1.56 28.95 59.07
CA ILE A 18 -2.09 27.59 59.01
C ILE A 18 -3.47 27.55 58.32
N LEU A 19 -4.30 28.56 58.44
CA LEU A 19 -5.58 28.68 57.76
C LEU A 19 -5.48 29.05 56.32
N ALA A 20 -4.34 29.62 55.87
CA ALA A 20 -4.10 29.91 54.45
C ALA A 20 -3.64 28.68 53.62
N PHE A 21 -3.19 27.61 54.28
CA PHE A 21 -2.79 26.38 53.59
C PHE A 21 -3.91 25.32 53.48
N SER A 22 -5.03 25.46 54.18
CA SER A 22 -6.16 24.56 54.09
C SER A 22 -7.17 24.91 52.99
N SER A 23 -6.91 25.99 52.23
CA SER A 23 -7.78 26.41 51.12
C SER A 23 -7.28 25.96 49.73
N CYS A 24 -6.30 25.08 49.68
CA CYS A 24 -5.76 24.57 48.40
C CYS A 24 -6.00 23.08 48.17
N ASP A 25 -6.87 22.45 48.95
CA ASP A 25 -7.18 21.01 48.74
C ASP A 25 -8.17 20.77 47.60
N ASP A 26 -8.79 21.83 47.07
CA ASP A 26 -9.71 21.71 45.91
C ASP A 26 -9.02 21.86 44.54
N TRP A 27 -7.68 22.04 44.50
CA TRP A 27 -6.93 22.21 43.25
C TRP A 27 -6.10 20.99 42.87
N THR A 28 -6.17 19.89 43.58
CA THR A 28 -5.36 18.68 43.33
C THR A 28 -6.15 17.48 42.81
N ASP A 29 -7.46 17.57 42.73
CA ASP A 29 -8.19 16.70 41.84
C ASP A 29 -8.21 17.38 40.47
N PRO A 30 -7.42 16.93 39.49
CA PRO A 30 -7.72 17.24 38.08
C PRO A 30 -9.07 16.59 37.81
N GLU A 31 -10.15 17.37 37.93
CA GLU A 31 -11.38 17.00 37.27
C GLU A 31 -10.93 16.71 35.82
N SER A 32 -10.95 15.45 35.47
CA SER A 32 -10.88 15.04 34.09
C SER A 32 -12.04 15.75 33.40
N LEU A 33 -11.80 16.97 32.93
CA LEU A 33 -12.65 17.59 31.93
C LEU A 33 -12.65 16.57 30.81
N GLY A 34 -13.70 15.76 30.74
CA GLY A 34 -14.01 14.98 29.60
C GLY A 34 -14.14 15.98 28.46
N LEU A 35 -13.02 16.28 27.80
CA LEU A 35 -13.00 17.03 26.57
C LEU A 35 -13.78 16.18 25.58
N ASN A 36 -15.11 16.31 25.65
CA ASN A 36 -15.97 15.83 24.61
C ASN A 36 -15.66 16.70 23.39
N ASN A 37 -14.66 16.27 22.63
CA ASN A 37 -14.32 16.93 21.38
C ASN A 37 -15.11 16.20 20.28
N PRO A 38 -16.34 16.65 19.98
CA PRO A 38 -17.20 15.96 19.04
C PRO A 38 -16.52 15.92 17.68
N SER A 39 -16.63 14.82 16.97
CA SER A 39 -16.11 14.65 15.61
C SER A 39 -16.73 15.68 14.64
N PHE A 40 -16.10 15.92 13.52
CA PHE A 40 -16.66 16.79 12.47
C PHE A 40 -18.06 16.34 12.02
N GLU A 41 -18.28 15.03 11.96
CA GLU A 41 -19.57 14.40 11.66
C GLU A 41 -20.65 14.77 12.69
N GLU A 42 -20.30 14.73 13.99
CA GLU A 42 -21.24 15.07 15.08
C GLU A 42 -21.53 16.58 15.13
N GLN A 43 -20.54 17.42 14.81
CA GLN A 43 -20.71 18.87 14.82
C GLN A 43 -21.51 19.39 13.62
N ASN A 44 -21.32 18.79 12.43
CA ASN A 44 -21.90 19.24 11.18
C ASN A 44 -22.32 18.06 10.30
N PRO A 45 -23.35 17.27 10.70
CA PRO A 45 -23.69 16.01 10.04
C PRO A 45 -24.09 16.19 8.55
N GLN A 46 -24.76 17.28 8.19
CA GLN A 46 -25.11 17.52 6.79
C GLN A 46 -23.86 17.82 5.95
N LEU A 47 -22.98 18.70 6.43
CA LEU A 47 -21.74 19.03 5.71
C LEU A 47 -20.82 17.82 5.59
N TYR A 48 -20.79 16.96 6.60
CA TYR A 48 -20.07 15.70 6.54
C TYR A 48 -20.65 14.74 5.48
N ALA A 49 -21.97 14.61 5.43
CA ALA A 49 -22.64 13.78 4.43
C ALA A 49 -22.37 14.27 2.99
N ASP A 50 -22.41 15.60 2.77
CA ASP A 50 -22.09 16.23 1.48
C ASP A 50 -20.61 15.95 1.10
N TYR A 51 -19.69 16.11 2.04
CA TYR A 51 -18.28 15.80 1.86
C TYR A 51 -18.06 14.33 1.45
N ILE A 52 -18.68 13.37 2.14
CA ILE A 52 -18.58 11.96 1.82
C ILE A 52 -19.11 11.64 0.43
N GLN A 53 -20.23 12.30 0.05
CA GLN A 53 -20.80 12.12 -1.29
C GLN A 53 -19.88 12.66 -2.38
N ASP A 54 -19.30 13.82 -2.18
CA ASP A 54 -18.34 14.44 -3.12
C ASP A 54 -17.07 13.59 -3.25
N LEU A 55 -16.57 13.06 -2.14
CA LEU A 55 -15.41 12.16 -2.12
C LEU A 55 -15.66 10.86 -2.91
N LYS A 56 -16.86 10.25 -2.72
CA LYS A 56 -17.27 9.08 -3.51
C LYS A 56 -17.39 9.38 -5.00
N ASN A 57 -17.96 10.52 -5.34
CA ASN A 57 -18.10 10.97 -6.73
C ASN A 57 -16.73 11.19 -7.37
N TYR A 58 -15.79 11.83 -6.65
CA TYR A 58 -14.40 12.00 -7.09
C TYR A 58 -13.73 10.65 -7.36
N LYS A 59 -13.81 9.71 -6.41
CA LYS A 59 -13.20 8.38 -6.53
C LYS A 59 -13.83 7.49 -7.61
N ALA A 60 -15.10 7.71 -7.91
CA ALA A 60 -15.81 7.02 -9.00
C ALA A 60 -15.50 7.63 -10.38
N GLY A 61 -15.01 8.88 -10.42
CA GLY A 61 -14.68 9.59 -11.64
C GLY A 61 -13.28 9.28 -12.16
N GLU A 62 -12.95 9.86 -13.32
CA GLU A 62 -11.59 9.81 -13.85
C GLU A 62 -10.64 10.74 -13.07
N HIS A 63 -9.63 10.14 -12.45
CA HIS A 63 -8.59 10.86 -11.71
C HIS A 63 -7.28 10.04 -11.67
N LYS A 64 -6.25 10.62 -11.08
CA LYS A 64 -5.00 9.90 -10.78
C LYS A 64 -5.18 9.14 -9.47
N VAL A 65 -5.13 7.80 -9.55
CA VAL A 65 -5.39 6.95 -8.39
C VAL A 65 -4.17 6.83 -7.47
N THR A 66 -4.44 6.72 -6.19
CA THR A 66 -3.42 6.53 -5.16
C THR A 66 -3.61 5.17 -4.48
N PHE A 67 -2.58 4.34 -4.58
CA PHE A 67 -2.46 3.11 -3.84
C PHE A 67 -1.47 3.31 -2.69
N VAL A 68 -1.71 2.64 -1.58
CA VAL A 68 -0.76 2.57 -0.45
C VAL A 68 -0.62 1.14 0.03
N SER A 69 0.60 0.71 0.38
CA SER A 69 0.78 -0.55 1.11
C SER A 69 0.63 -0.31 2.61
N PHE A 70 0.03 -1.25 3.30
CA PHE A 70 -0.26 -1.16 4.72
C PHE A 70 0.20 -2.44 5.43
N ASP A 71 1.10 -2.29 6.40
CA ASP A 71 1.56 -3.38 7.24
C ASP A 71 0.54 -3.64 8.37
N ASN A 72 -0.15 -4.76 8.27
CA ASN A 72 -1.11 -5.23 9.27
C ASN A 72 -0.55 -6.41 10.10
N SER A 73 0.77 -6.43 10.32
CA SER A 73 1.43 -7.52 11.08
C SER A 73 1.11 -7.51 12.57
N LEU A 74 0.67 -6.38 13.12
CA LEU A 74 0.32 -6.26 14.52
C LEU A 74 -1.05 -6.89 14.81
N ASN A 75 -1.14 -7.62 15.93
CA ASN A 75 -2.40 -8.23 16.36
C ASN A 75 -3.46 -7.19 16.75
N GLU A 76 -3.03 -6.07 17.33
CA GLU A 76 -3.90 -4.95 17.68
C GLU A 76 -3.19 -3.62 17.37
N PRO A 77 -3.85 -2.68 16.66
CA PRO A 77 -3.30 -1.36 16.41
C PRO A 77 -3.16 -0.58 17.73
N ALA A 78 -1.93 -0.26 18.11
CA ALA A 78 -1.62 0.50 19.33
C ALA A 78 -1.49 2.01 19.05
N LYS A 79 -1.13 2.40 17.82
CA LYS A 79 -0.91 3.79 17.39
C LYS A 79 -1.87 4.17 16.28
N GLN A 80 -2.06 5.47 16.08
CA GLN A 80 -2.90 5.98 15.00
C GLN A 80 -2.36 5.57 13.62
N ALA A 81 -1.05 5.58 13.39
CA ALA A 81 -0.45 5.16 12.13
C ALA A 81 -0.71 3.68 11.77
N GLU A 82 -1.11 2.86 12.73
CA GLU A 82 -1.43 1.44 12.55
C GLU A 82 -2.93 1.20 12.24
N ARG A 83 -3.70 2.28 12.00
CA ARG A 83 -5.13 2.22 11.71
C ARG A 83 -5.44 2.61 10.27
N LEU A 84 -6.31 1.85 9.62
CA LEU A 84 -6.77 2.15 8.26
C LEU A 84 -7.50 3.50 8.20
N THR A 85 -8.22 3.85 9.26
CA THR A 85 -8.96 5.11 9.36
C THR A 85 -8.08 6.34 9.51
N ALA A 86 -6.77 6.18 9.77
CA ALA A 86 -5.80 7.27 9.79
C ALA A 86 -5.18 7.56 8.42
N VAL A 87 -5.37 6.65 7.45
CA VAL A 87 -4.93 6.87 6.08
C VAL A 87 -5.73 8.03 5.47
N PRO A 88 -5.09 8.99 4.77
CA PRO A 88 -5.79 10.12 4.19
C PRO A 88 -6.97 9.72 3.29
N ASP A 89 -8.07 10.46 3.39
CA ASP A 89 -9.31 10.19 2.63
C ASP A 89 -9.11 10.26 1.09
N SER A 90 -8.05 10.91 0.62
CA SER A 90 -7.67 10.97 -0.80
C SER A 90 -7.09 9.67 -1.35
N VAL A 91 -6.78 8.69 -0.50
CA VAL A 91 -6.28 7.37 -0.94
C VAL A 91 -7.42 6.54 -1.49
N ASP A 92 -7.22 5.96 -2.68
CA ASP A 92 -8.23 5.12 -3.34
C ASP A 92 -8.16 3.67 -2.90
N PHE A 93 -6.93 3.14 -2.76
CA PHE A 93 -6.70 1.73 -2.48
C PHE A 93 -5.67 1.54 -1.36
N ILE A 94 -6.04 0.75 -0.36
CA ILE A 94 -5.14 0.30 0.70
C ILE A 94 -4.86 -1.19 0.48
N CYS A 95 -3.59 -1.55 0.26
CA CYS A 95 -3.15 -2.93 0.04
C CYS A 95 -2.58 -3.50 1.34
N LEU A 96 -3.27 -4.44 1.95
CA LEU A 96 -2.81 -5.12 3.16
C LEU A 96 -1.73 -6.15 2.81
N ASN A 97 -0.64 -6.17 3.58
CA ASN A 97 0.49 -7.06 3.32
C ASN A 97 0.20 -8.50 3.77
N LEU A 98 -0.58 -8.69 4.83
CA LEU A 98 -0.91 -9.99 5.41
C LEU A 98 -2.42 -10.26 5.30
N PRO A 99 -2.87 -10.94 4.23
CA PRO A 99 -4.29 -11.04 3.90
C PRO A 99 -5.12 -11.87 4.88
N ASP A 100 -4.51 -12.78 5.60
CA ASP A 100 -5.16 -13.69 6.56
C ASP A 100 -4.98 -13.28 8.02
N ASN A 101 -4.18 -12.24 8.30
CA ASN A 101 -3.98 -11.66 9.63
C ASN A 101 -4.91 -10.46 9.86
N LEU A 102 -6.23 -10.68 9.76
CA LEU A 102 -7.22 -9.64 10.00
C LEU A 102 -7.81 -9.74 11.41
N ASN A 103 -7.34 -8.85 12.29
CA ASN A 103 -7.99 -8.67 13.59
C ASN A 103 -9.35 -7.95 13.44
N PRO A 104 -10.27 -8.04 14.44
CA PRO A 104 -11.60 -7.44 14.36
C PRO A 104 -11.59 -5.91 14.18
N VAL A 105 -10.54 -5.24 14.66
CA VAL A 105 -10.40 -3.77 14.51
C VAL A 105 -10.19 -3.42 13.05
N ILE A 106 -9.22 -4.08 12.38
CA ILE A 106 -8.94 -3.87 10.95
C ILE A 106 -10.18 -4.20 10.11
N GLN A 107 -10.89 -5.29 10.39
CA GLN A 107 -12.13 -5.64 9.67
C GLN A 107 -13.20 -4.55 9.81
N SER A 108 -13.42 -4.03 11.03
CA SER A 108 -14.35 -2.92 11.24
C SER A 108 -13.91 -1.63 10.54
N GLU A 109 -12.61 -1.36 10.49
CA GLU A 109 -12.07 -0.18 9.81
C GLU A 109 -12.15 -0.29 8.29
N MET A 110 -12.05 -1.49 7.70
CA MET A 110 -12.30 -1.72 6.27
C MET A 110 -13.72 -1.26 5.85
N GLU A 111 -14.73 -1.52 6.69
CA GLU A 111 -16.09 -1.04 6.44
C GLU A 111 -16.17 0.49 6.47
N LYS A 112 -15.57 1.12 7.50
CA LYS A 112 -15.57 2.58 7.66
C LYS A 112 -14.89 3.33 6.50
N ILE A 113 -13.72 2.85 6.04
CA ILE A 113 -13.04 3.49 4.91
C ILE A 113 -13.79 3.27 3.59
N ARG A 114 -14.50 2.15 3.45
CA ARG A 114 -15.36 1.88 2.29
C ARG A 114 -16.52 2.87 2.20
N GLU A 115 -17.04 3.36 3.33
CA GLU A 115 -18.01 4.44 3.36
C GLU A 115 -17.50 5.74 2.73
N LYS A 116 -16.20 5.95 2.76
CA LYS A 116 -15.50 7.07 2.10
C LYS A 116 -15.06 6.77 0.66
N GLY A 117 -15.43 5.60 0.13
CA GLY A 117 -15.04 5.16 -1.21
C GLY A 117 -13.62 4.60 -1.32
N THR A 118 -12.87 4.49 -0.22
CA THR A 118 -11.57 3.80 -0.20
C THR A 118 -11.79 2.30 -0.22
N ARG A 119 -11.01 1.59 -1.02
CA ARG A 119 -11.10 0.14 -1.21
C ARG A 119 -9.90 -0.56 -0.59
N THR A 120 -10.14 -1.74 -0.01
CA THR A 120 -9.07 -2.59 0.54
C THR A 120 -8.75 -3.73 -0.39
N LEU A 121 -7.48 -3.83 -0.76
CA LEU A 121 -6.91 -4.95 -1.47
C LEU A 121 -5.94 -5.69 -0.52
N TYR A 122 -5.50 -6.86 -0.94
CA TYR A 122 -4.37 -7.53 -0.32
C TYR A 122 -3.38 -7.99 -1.39
N SER A 123 -2.13 -8.20 -0.98
CA SER A 123 -1.07 -8.62 -1.88
C SER A 123 -0.96 -10.15 -1.94
N ILE A 124 -0.83 -10.69 -3.16
CA ILE A 124 -0.39 -12.07 -3.40
C ILE A 124 1.01 -12.00 -3.97
N ASP A 125 2.00 -12.34 -3.16
CA ASP A 125 3.41 -12.42 -3.58
C ASP A 125 3.71 -13.81 -4.14
N TYR A 126 3.75 -13.93 -5.46
CA TYR A 126 4.11 -15.17 -6.13
C TYR A 126 5.55 -15.60 -5.86
N GLY A 127 6.46 -14.64 -5.66
CA GLY A 127 7.86 -14.94 -5.33
C GLY A 127 8.02 -15.68 -4.02
N SER A 128 7.11 -15.46 -3.06
CA SER A 128 7.11 -16.22 -1.80
C SER A 128 6.78 -17.70 -2.04
N PHE A 129 5.84 -18.03 -2.93
CA PHE A 129 5.50 -19.43 -3.27
C PHE A 129 6.67 -20.15 -3.91
N GLU A 130 7.37 -19.48 -4.85
CA GLU A 130 8.59 -20.05 -5.44
C GLU A 130 9.71 -20.25 -4.42
N THR A 131 9.80 -19.37 -3.42
CA THR A 131 10.79 -19.47 -2.34
C THR A 131 10.50 -20.67 -1.43
N ASP A 132 9.24 -20.83 -1.04
CA ASP A 132 8.79 -21.97 -0.23
C ASP A 132 9.01 -23.28 -0.99
N TRP A 133 8.66 -23.33 -2.28
CA TRP A 133 8.92 -24.48 -3.13
C TRP A 133 10.41 -24.85 -3.19
N LYS A 134 11.29 -23.86 -3.40
CA LYS A 134 12.75 -24.09 -3.41
C LYS A 134 13.26 -24.63 -2.07
N ALA A 135 12.68 -24.22 -0.95
CA ALA A 135 13.01 -24.77 0.36
C ALA A 135 12.61 -26.24 0.46
N MET A 136 11.40 -26.60 -0.02
CA MET A 136 10.94 -28.01 -0.06
C MET A 136 11.85 -28.88 -0.94
N VAL A 137 12.23 -28.40 -2.13
CA VAL A 137 13.17 -29.14 -3.03
C VAL A 137 14.54 -29.30 -2.38
N LYS A 138 15.00 -28.33 -1.60
CA LYS A 138 16.27 -28.46 -0.86
C LYS A 138 16.23 -29.57 0.19
N GLU A 139 15.08 -29.77 0.84
CA GLU A 139 14.86 -30.84 1.82
C GLU A 139 14.62 -32.19 1.13
N ASN A 140 13.89 -32.19 0.00
CA ASN A 140 13.61 -33.38 -0.78
C ASN A 140 13.91 -33.18 -2.28
N PRO A 141 15.14 -33.47 -2.73
CA PRO A 141 15.53 -33.27 -4.14
C PRO A 141 14.83 -34.19 -5.16
N ALA A 142 14.00 -35.11 -4.71
CA ALA A 142 13.22 -36.02 -5.58
C ALA A 142 11.89 -35.38 -6.06
N LEU A 143 11.52 -34.20 -5.53
CA LEU A 143 10.33 -33.47 -5.96
C LEU A 143 10.43 -33.09 -7.45
N THR A 144 9.32 -33.27 -8.14
CA THR A 144 9.18 -33.10 -9.59
C THR A 144 8.58 -31.75 -9.95
N GLU A 145 8.67 -31.38 -11.22
CA GLU A 145 8.01 -30.17 -11.74
C GLU A 145 6.47 -30.28 -11.73
N GLU A 146 5.92 -31.49 -11.86
CA GLU A 146 4.48 -31.71 -11.74
C GLU A 146 3.98 -31.37 -10.32
N GLU A 147 4.72 -31.82 -9.27
CA GLU A 147 4.44 -31.48 -7.88
C GLU A 147 4.64 -29.98 -7.62
N ALA A 148 5.56 -29.32 -8.33
CA ALA A 148 5.72 -27.87 -8.25
C ALA A 148 4.47 -27.15 -8.76
N LEU A 149 3.94 -27.55 -9.91
CA LEU A 149 2.74 -26.95 -10.49
C LEU A 149 1.49 -27.16 -9.62
N GLU A 150 1.38 -28.36 -9.02
CA GLU A 150 0.30 -28.66 -8.07
C GLU A 150 0.40 -27.74 -6.84
N TYR A 151 1.56 -27.69 -6.18
CA TYR A 151 1.80 -26.86 -5.02
C TYR A 151 1.53 -25.36 -5.30
N LEU A 152 2.12 -24.83 -6.38
CA LEU A 152 1.96 -23.42 -6.76
C LEU A 152 0.49 -23.09 -7.10
N GLY A 153 -0.20 -24.03 -7.76
CA GLY A 153 -1.61 -23.92 -8.10
C GLY A 153 -2.52 -23.90 -6.87
N GLU A 154 -2.32 -24.84 -5.94
CA GLU A 154 -3.09 -24.89 -4.69
C GLU A 154 -2.87 -23.64 -3.82
N ARG A 155 -1.62 -23.19 -3.69
CA ARG A 155 -1.31 -21.94 -2.98
C ARG A 155 -2.01 -20.74 -3.61
N THR A 156 -2.05 -20.68 -4.94
CA THR A 156 -2.75 -19.62 -5.67
C THR A 156 -4.24 -19.65 -5.36
N ASP A 157 -4.89 -20.80 -5.43
CA ASP A 157 -6.33 -20.95 -5.15
C ASP A 157 -6.66 -20.55 -3.70
N VAL A 158 -5.86 -20.98 -2.74
CA VAL A 158 -6.00 -20.59 -1.33
C VAL A 158 -5.94 -19.07 -1.19
N MET A 159 -4.94 -18.43 -1.78
CA MET A 159 -4.78 -16.97 -1.68
C MET A 159 -5.90 -16.22 -2.38
N LEU A 160 -6.35 -16.66 -3.56
CA LEU A 160 -7.48 -16.04 -4.27
C LEU A 160 -8.78 -16.11 -3.46
N SER A 161 -9.00 -17.22 -2.73
CA SER A 161 -10.20 -17.42 -1.90
C SER A 161 -10.31 -16.45 -0.72
N LEU A 162 -9.22 -15.85 -0.29
CA LEU A 162 -9.21 -14.89 0.83
C LEU A 162 -9.99 -13.60 0.50
N CYS A 163 -10.12 -13.26 -0.78
CA CYS A 163 -10.87 -12.09 -1.20
C CYS A 163 -12.32 -12.12 -0.70
N ASP A 164 -12.99 -13.23 -0.94
CA ASP A 164 -14.38 -13.41 -0.49
C ASP A 164 -14.46 -13.73 0.99
N LYS A 165 -13.55 -14.55 1.49
CA LYS A 165 -13.51 -14.94 2.89
C LYS A 165 -13.46 -13.74 3.84
N TYR A 166 -12.71 -12.71 3.50
CA TYR A 166 -12.51 -11.54 4.35
C TYR A 166 -13.17 -10.26 3.79
N GLY A 167 -13.89 -10.36 2.68
CA GLY A 167 -14.63 -9.24 2.09
C GLY A 167 -13.73 -8.13 1.53
N TYR A 168 -12.58 -8.48 0.97
CA TYR A 168 -11.72 -7.52 0.26
C TYR A 168 -12.38 -6.99 -1.01
N ASP A 169 -11.98 -5.80 -1.43
CA ASP A 169 -12.48 -5.15 -2.64
C ASP A 169 -11.68 -5.51 -3.89
N GLY A 170 -10.62 -6.31 -3.73
CA GLY A 170 -9.78 -6.77 -4.82
C GLY A 170 -8.44 -7.33 -4.38
N ILE A 171 -7.57 -7.57 -5.35
CA ILE A 171 -6.27 -8.23 -5.18
C ILE A 171 -5.19 -7.43 -5.90
N LEU A 172 -4.02 -7.32 -5.27
CA LEU A 172 -2.77 -6.88 -5.87
C LEU A 172 -1.87 -8.11 -6.08
N ILE A 173 -1.59 -8.46 -7.33
CA ILE A 173 -0.64 -9.51 -7.65
C ILE A 173 0.77 -8.93 -7.66
N ASP A 174 1.62 -9.31 -6.71
CA ASP A 174 3.06 -9.01 -6.77
C ASP A 174 3.77 -10.12 -7.55
N TYR A 175 4.13 -9.81 -8.78
CA TYR A 175 4.85 -10.70 -9.68
C TYR A 175 6.12 -10.03 -10.19
N THR A 176 7.22 -10.24 -9.47
CA THR A 176 8.52 -9.67 -9.88
C THR A 176 9.02 -10.30 -11.17
N GLY A 177 8.85 -11.61 -11.33
CA GLY A 177 9.34 -12.36 -12.47
C GLY A 177 10.87 -12.45 -12.55
N ARG A 178 11.36 -12.99 -13.65
CA ARG A 178 12.79 -13.15 -13.95
C ARG A 178 13.11 -12.71 -15.37
N SER A 179 14.28 -12.11 -15.60
CA SER A 179 14.72 -11.73 -16.95
C SER A 179 14.77 -12.92 -17.89
N LEU A 180 14.18 -12.78 -19.06
CA LEU A 180 14.15 -13.83 -20.10
C LEU A 180 15.45 -13.87 -20.92
N VAL A 181 16.22 -12.80 -20.94
CA VAL A 181 17.37 -12.57 -21.87
C VAL A 181 18.42 -13.66 -21.83
N SER A 182 18.64 -14.29 -20.67
CA SER A 182 19.67 -15.31 -20.49
C SER A 182 19.09 -16.71 -20.18
N MET A 183 17.78 -16.89 -20.28
CA MET A 183 17.17 -18.19 -20.03
C MET A 183 17.49 -19.16 -21.16
N LYS A 184 17.90 -20.39 -20.80
CA LYS A 184 17.99 -21.50 -21.74
C LYS A 184 16.59 -21.95 -22.15
N PRO A 185 16.42 -22.57 -23.32
CA PRO A 185 15.09 -22.99 -23.82
C PRO A 185 14.30 -23.84 -22.83
N GLU A 186 14.95 -24.78 -22.14
CA GLU A 186 14.32 -25.67 -21.15
C GLU A 186 13.84 -24.87 -19.93
N ALA A 187 14.66 -23.96 -19.40
CA ALA A 187 14.30 -23.10 -18.28
C ALA A 187 13.21 -22.10 -18.65
N LEU A 188 13.19 -21.62 -19.89
CA LEU A 188 12.14 -20.74 -20.40
C LEU A 188 10.80 -21.49 -20.52
N ALA A 189 10.83 -22.75 -21.01
CA ALA A 189 9.63 -23.58 -21.09
C ALA A 189 9.04 -23.83 -19.69
N GLU A 190 9.87 -24.22 -18.71
CA GLU A 190 9.45 -24.38 -17.32
C GLU A 190 8.86 -23.08 -16.75
N TYR A 191 9.55 -21.96 -16.96
CA TYR A 191 9.09 -20.65 -16.50
C TYR A 191 7.75 -20.27 -17.12
N ASN A 192 7.56 -20.54 -18.42
CA ASN A 192 6.29 -20.32 -19.12
C ASN A 192 5.14 -21.13 -18.50
N VAL A 193 5.36 -22.42 -18.26
CA VAL A 193 4.33 -23.30 -17.69
C VAL A 193 3.94 -22.84 -16.28
N ARG A 194 4.91 -22.48 -15.43
CA ARG A 194 4.63 -21.91 -14.10
C ARG A 194 3.91 -20.58 -14.16
N GLN A 195 4.30 -19.69 -15.09
CA GLN A 195 3.62 -18.41 -15.30
C GLN A 195 2.16 -18.62 -15.73
N GLN A 196 1.91 -19.55 -16.67
CA GLN A 196 0.56 -19.90 -17.10
C GLN A 196 -0.27 -20.53 -15.97
N ASN A 197 0.29 -21.46 -15.20
CA ASN A 197 -0.38 -22.08 -14.08
C ASN A 197 -0.93 -21.02 -13.10
N PHE A 198 -0.11 -20.04 -12.75
CA PHE A 198 -0.50 -18.95 -11.86
C PHE A 198 -1.51 -18.00 -12.49
N PHE A 199 -1.18 -17.41 -13.63
CA PHE A 199 -2.01 -16.34 -14.22
C PHE A 199 -3.33 -16.84 -14.80
N ASN A 200 -3.44 -18.09 -15.25
CA ASN A 200 -4.73 -18.66 -15.66
C ASN A 200 -5.72 -18.68 -14.50
N LYS A 201 -5.28 -19.08 -13.29
CA LYS A 201 -6.13 -19.05 -12.08
C LYS A 201 -6.53 -17.63 -11.70
N VAL A 202 -5.61 -16.67 -11.77
CA VAL A 202 -5.88 -15.24 -11.50
C VAL A 202 -6.91 -14.68 -12.48
N VAL A 203 -6.76 -14.98 -13.78
CA VAL A 203 -7.68 -14.51 -14.82
C VAL A 203 -9.05 -15.17 -14.71
N GLU A 204 -9.10 -16.46 -14.37
CA GLU A 204 -10.34 -17.19 -14.12
C GLU A 204 -11.07 -16.61 -12.89
N TRP A 205 -10.34 -16.36 -11.82
CA TRP A 205 -10.90 -15.69 -10.64
C TRP A 205 -11.50 -14.33 -11.01
N GLN A 206 -10.77 -13.50 -11.76
CA GLN A 206 -11.25 -12.17 -12.20
C GLN A 206 -12.52 -12.27 -13.05
N ALA A 207 -12.65 -13.30 -13.88
CA ALA A 207 -13.85 -13.49 -14.70
C ALA A 207 -15.11 -13.73 -13.85
N GLY A 208 -14.96 -14.37 -12.66
CA GLY A 208 -16.03 -14.55 -11.68
C GLY A 208 -16.25 -13.35 -10.76
N HIS A 209 -15.30 -12.39 -10.72
CA HIS A 209 -15.28 -11.28 -9.76
C HIS A 209 -15.12 -9.92 -10.46
N THR A 210 -15.92 -9.65 -11.49
CA THR A 210 -15.81 -8.46 -12.35
C THR A 210 -16.01 -7.12 -11.61
N ASN A 211 -16.61 -7.15 -10.43
CA ASN A 211 -16.79 -6.00 -9.54
C ASN A 211 -15.62 -5.76 -8.58
N LYS A 212 -14.64 -6.68 -8.55
CA LYS A 212 -13.43 -6.57 -7.74
C LYS A 212 -12.29 -5.95 -8.54
N THR A 213 -11.40 -5.24 -7.86
CA THR A 213 -10.20 -4.67 -8.49
C THR A 213 -9.11 -5.73 -8.60
N LEU A 214 -8.54 -5.89 -9.78
CA LEU A 214 -7.34 -6.68 -9.98
C LEU A 214 -6.21 -5.77 -10.44
N ALA A 215 -5.14 -5.68 -9.65
CA ALA A 215 -3.95 -4.90 -9.95
C ALA A 215 -2.73 -5.80 -10.06
N LEU A 216 -1.80 -5.46 -10.96
CA LEU A 216 -0.49 -6.12 -11.09
C LEU A 216 0.59 -5.17 -10.57
N PHE A 217 1.50 -5.67 -9.77
CA PHE A 217 2.74 -5.01 -9.38
C PHE A 217 3.92 -5.85 -9.86
N GLY A 218 4.58 -5.43 -10.96
CA GLY A 218 5.57 -6.30 -11.57
C GLY A 218 6.43 -5.66 -12.66
N ASN A 219 7.31 -6.50 -13.21
CA ASN A 219 8.15 -6.17 -14.36
C ASN A 219 7.52 -6.79 -15.62
N ILE A 220 6.85 -5.98 -16.42
CA ILE A 220 6.10 -6.44 -17.59
C ILE A 220 7.00 -7.14 -18.62
N GLN A 221 8.24 -6.66 -18.79
CA GLN A 221 9.23 -7.24 -19.68
C GLN A 221 9.71 -8.65 -19.29
N TYR A 222 9.23 -9.18 -18.14
CA TYR A 222 9.52 -10.54 -17.67
C TYR A 222 8.34 -11.50 -17.86
N PHE A 223 7.27 -11.03 -18.48
CA PHE A 223 6.24 -11.92 -18.98
C PHE A 223 6.73 -12.65 -20.23
N VAL A 224 6.45 -13.94 -20.26
CA VAL A 224 6.67 -14.73 -21.48
C VAL A 224 5.72 -14.19 -22.56
N PRO A 225 6.18 -14.01 -23.82
CA PRO A 225 5.40 -13.38 -24.88
C PRO A 225 3.97 -13.92 -25.03
N GLU A 226 3.80 -15.23 -24.99
CA GLU A 226 2.51 -15.91 -25.13
C GLU A 226 1.49 -15.54 -24.04
N ASN A 227 1.97 -15.07 -22.88
CA ASN A 227 1.13 -14.76 -21.73
C ASN A 227 0.78 -13.27 -21.62
N MET A 228 1.36 -12.40 -22.44
CA MET A 228 1.19 -10.95 -22.31
C MET A 228 -0.26 -10.49 -22.51
N SER A 229 -1.06 -11.21 -23.31
CA SER A 229 -2.48 -10.88 -23.48
C SER A 229 -3.29 -10.90 -22.20
N MET A 230 -2.84 -11.65 -21.17
CA MET A 230 -3.47 -11.70 -19.85
C MET A 230 -3.43 -10.35 -19.12
N LEU A 231 -2.47 -9.48 -19.46
CA LEU A 231 -2.35 -8.14 -18.90
C LEU A 231 -3.60 -7.28 -19.10
N ASN A 232 -4.38 -7.55 -20.14
CA ASN A 232 -5.65 -6.86 -20.40
C ASN A 232 -6.72 -7.11 -19.32
N LYS A 233 -6.56 -8.13 -18.48
CA LYS A 233 -7.49 -8.44 -17.38
C LYS A 233 -7.27 -7.60 -16.12
N PHE A 234 -6.12 -6.95 -16.02
CA PHE A 234 -5.78 -6.09 -14.89
C PHE A 234 -6.36 -4.69 -15.07
N ASN A 235 -6.98 -4.16 -14.01
CA ASN A 235 -7.47 -2.79 -13.97
C ASN A 235 -6.31 -1.77 -13.91
N TYR A 236 -5.22 -2.15 -13.23
CA TYR A 236 -4.03 -1.31 -13.03
C TYR A 236 -2.76 -2.14 -13.18
N ILE A 237 -1.73 -1.52 -13.74
CA ILE A 237 -0.39 -2.10 -13.84
C ILE A 237 0.58 -1.17 -13.12
N ILE A 238 1.06 -1.62 -11.97
CA ILE A 238 2.02 -0.91 -11.12
C ILE A 238 3.41 -1.38 -11.51
N LEU A 239 4.20 -0.48 -12.05
CA LEU A 239 5.57 -0.76 -12.46
C LEU A 239 6.51 -0.76 -11.23
N LYS A 240 7.46 -1.68 -11.17
CA LYS A 240 8.47 -1.74 -10.09
C LYS A 240 9.50 -0.62 -10.24
N THR A 241 9.10 0.59 -9.86
CA THR A 241 9.87 1.82 -9.99
C THR A 241 10.44 2.36 -8.67
N ALA A 242 10.25 1.68 -7.54
CA ALA A 242 10.71 2.16 -6.23
C ALA A 242 12.22 2.41 -6.15
N SER A 243 13.02 1.72 -6.97
CA SER A 243 14.46 1.92 -7.10
C SER A 243 14.88 2.96 -8.14
N SER A 244 13.93 3.65 -8.78
CA SER A 244 14.24 4.72 -9.73
C SER A 244 14.88 5.91 -9.04
N THR A 245 15.87 6.49 -9.69
CA THR A 245 16.72 7.53 -9.12
C THR A 245 16.42 8.94 -9.64
N ASN A 246 15.52 9.04 -10.62
CA ASN A 246 15.07 10.30 -11.24
C ASN A 246 13.82 10.04 -12.11
N ALA A 247 13.27 11.10 -12.73
CA ALA A 247 12.10 11.04 -13.59
C ALA A 247 12.33 10.25 -14.90
N ASP A 248 13.56 10.27 -15.43
CA ASP A 248 13.89 9.56 -16.67
C ASP A 248 13.89 8.05 -16.44
N ASP A 249 14.34 7.58 -15.25
CA ASP A 249 14.27 6.17 -14.87
C ASP A 249 12.81 5.68 -14.81
N LEU A 250 11.88 6.51 -14.30
CA LEU A 250 10.45 6.18 -14.30
C LEU A 250 9.92 6.02 -15.73
N SER A 251 10.28 6.95 -16.61
CA SER A 251 9.90 6.90 -18.03
C SER A 251 10.50 5.68 -18.72
N LEU A 252 11.78 5.38 -18.45
CA LEU A 252 12.46 4.20 -19.00
C LEU A 252 11.74 2.89 -18.60
N LYS A 253 11.31 2.75 -17.34
CA LYS A 253 10.55 1.58 -16.89
C LYS A 253 9.23 1.41 -17.64
N ALA A 254 8.53 2.52 -17.90
CA ALA A 254 7.30 2.49 -18.69
C ALA A 254 7.59 2.09 -20.15
N TYR A 255 8.61 2.67 -20.76
CA TYR A 255 8.99 2.31 -22.13
C TYR A 255 9.46 0.86 -22.27
N LEU A 256 10.20 0.32 -21.30
CA LEU A 256 10.58 -1.12 -21.32
C LEU A 256 9.35 -2.03 -21.27
N ALA A 257 8.31 -1.66 -20.54
CA ALA A 257 7.06 -2.41 -20.50
C ALA A 257 6.33 -2.37 -21.87
N ILE A 258 6.25 -1.19 -22.49
CA ILE A 258 5.64 -1.01 -23.83
C ILE A 258 6.42 -1.77 -24.89
N GLN A 259 7.75 -1.61 -24.89
CA GLN A 259 8.65 -2.21 -25.86
C GLN A 259 8.55 -3.74 -25.85
N ALA A 260 8.45 -4.36 -24.68
CA ALA A 260 8.28 -5.81 -24.59
C ALA A 260 7.05 -6.32 -25.37
N GLY A 261 5.96 -5.55 -25.40
CA GLY A 261 4.80 -5.88 -26.22
C GLY A 261 5.00 -5.54 -27.70
N GLU A 262 5.65 -4.42 -28.02
CA GLU A 262 5.94 -4.03 -29.40
C GLU A 262 6.84 -5.04 -30.12
N ASP A 263 7.83 -5.61 -29.42
CA ASP A 263 8.77 -6.59 -29.98
C ASP A 263 8.09 -7.85 -30.53
N ILE A 264 6.90 -8.20 -30.03
CA ILE A 264 6.20 -9.44 -30.36
C ILE A 264 4.83 -9.25 -31.01
N LYS A 265 4.34 -8.01 -31.10
CA LYS A 265 2.97 -7.73 -31.57
C LYS A 265 2.66 -8.26 -32.93
N ASN A 266 3.62 -8.24 -33.89
CA ASN A 266 3.41 -8.68 -35.24
C ASN A 266 3.49 -10.20 -35.39
N GLU A 267 4.13 -10.89 -34.45
CA GLU A 267 4.31 -12.34 -34.49
C GLU A 267 3.15 -13.07 -33.79
N LEU A 268 2.68 -12.54 -32.65
CA LEU A 268 1.75 -13.25 -31.77
C LEU A 268 0.38 -12.57 -31.65
N TYR A 269 0.25 -11.27 -31.99
CA TYR A 269 -0.92 -10.46 -31.62
C TYR A 269 -1.53 -9.69 -32.81
N GLU A 270 -1.31 -10.12 -34.04
CA GLU A 270 -1.89 -9.52 -35.25
C GLU A 270 -1.67 -8.00 -35.35
N GLY A 271 -0.50 -7.52 -34.96
CA GLY A 271 -0.13 -6.11 -35.00
C GLY A 271 -0.68 -5.25 -33.86
N VAL A 272 -1.33 -5.85 -32.85
CA VAL A 272 -1.79 -5.15 -31.64
C VAL A 272 -0.80 -5.35 -30.52
N ASN A 273 -0.36 -4.25 -29.88
CA ASN A 273 0.49 -4.37 -28.69
C ASN A 273 -0.31 -5.02 -27.54
N PRO A 274 0.13 -6.18 -27.01
CA PRO A 274 -0.58 -6.88 -25.93
C PRO A 274 -0.46 -6.20 -24.58
N VAL A 275 0.46 -5.24 -24.42
CA VAL A 275 0.63 -4.49 -23.15
C VAL A 275 -0.31 -3.28 -23.16
N PRO A 276 -1.30 -3.22 -22.23
CA PRO A 276 -2.19 -2.07 -22.15
C PRO A 276 -1.45 -0.87 -21.58
N THR A 277 -1.36 0.22 -22.36
CA THR A 277 -0.58 1.42 -22.01
C THR A 277 -1.40 2.50 -21.29
N ASP A 278 -2.69 2.27 -21.07
CA ASP A 278 -3.65 3.23 -20.52
C ASP A 278 -3.77 3.22 -18.98
N ARG A 279 -3.00 2.36 -18.29
CA ARG A 279 -3.20 2.05 -16.87
C ARG A 279 -1.94 1.90 -16.03
N PHE A 280 -0.84 2.56 -16.42
CA PHE A 280 0.43 2.47 -15.69
C PHE A 280 0.44 3.33 -14.42
N ILE A 281 0.94 2.75 -13.35
CA ILE A 281 1.13 3.38 -12.04
C ILE A 281 2.61 3.27 -11.68
N ALA A 282 3.19 4.36 -11.18
CA ALA A 282 4.54 4.33 -10.64
C ALA A 282 4.54 3.94 -9.16
N CYS A 283 5.48 3.09 -8.77
CA CYS A 283 5.72 2.73 -7.37
C CYS A 283 6.82 3.60 -6.79
N VAL A 284 6.64 4.04 -5.54
CA VAL A 284 7.63 4.80 -4.77
C VAL A 284 7.63 4.35 -3.31
N GLN A 285 8.78 4.47 -2.65
CA GLN A 285 8.93 4.27 -1.21
C GLN A 285 9.12 5.61 -0.49
N PHE A 286 8.66 5.69 0.76
CA PHE A 286 9.04 6.78 1.65
C PHE A 286 10.44 6.52 2.25
N PRO A 287 11.15 7.60 2.66
CA PRO A 287 12.39 7.47 3.41
C PRO A 287 12.20 6.60 4.65
N GLN A 288 13.19 5.78 4.95
CA GLN A 288 13.17 4.92 6.14
C GLN A 288 14.05 5.50 7.23
N ALA A 289 13.60 5.35 8.48
CA ALA A 289 14.41 5.72 9.64
C ALA A 289 15.70 4.88 9.70
N GLY A 290 16.85 5.54 9.90
CA GLY A 290 18.16 4.86 9.93
C GLY A 290 18.81 4.64 8.58
N ASP A 291 18.23 5.12 7.47
CA ASP A 291 18.89 5.17 6.15
C ASP A 291 19.74 6.44 6.03
N ASP A 292 20.90 6.44 6.69
CA ASP A 292 21.82 7.57 6.74
C ASP A 292 22.39 7.94 5.34
N ASP A 293 22.45 6.95 4.42
CA ASP A 293 22.92 7.14 3.05
C ASP A 293 21.86 7.75 2.14
N LYS A 294 20.62 7.90 2.63
CA LYS A 294 19.48 8.45 1.89
C LYS A 294 19.30 7.74 0.53
N VAL A 295 19.19 6.41 0.55
CA VAL A 295 18.97 5.56 -0.63
C VAL A 295 17.50 5.28 -0.82
N ILE A 296 16.80 4.85 0.26
CA ILE A 296 15.40 4.48 0.20
C ILE A 296 14.52 5.73 0.25
N GLY A 297 13.68 5.91 -0.76
CA GLY A 297 12.79 7.07 -0.85
C GLY A 297 13.46 8.36 -1.31
N TYR A 298 14.70 8.28 -1.78
CA TYR A 298 15.44 9.43 -2.33
C TYR A 298 15.84 9.18 -3.79
N TRP A 299 15.95 10.27 -4.55
CA TRP A 299 16.55 10.30 -5.87
C TRP A 299 18.03 10.70 -5.78
N ASN A 300 18.79 10.42 -6.84
CA ASN A 300 20.19 10.85 -6.96
C ASN A 300 20.32 12.33 -7.35
N THR A 301 19.24 13.02 -7.64
CA THR A 301 19.20 14.45 -7.85
C THR A 301 19.30 15.19 -6.52
N VAL A 302 19.86 16.41 -6.56
CA VAL A 302 19.98 17.28 -5.40
C VAL A 302 19.19 18.57 -5.62
N ASP A 303 18.73 19.15 -4.53
CA ASP A 303 18.08 20.45 -4.52
C ASP A 303 19.09 21.61 -4.54
N GLU A 304 18.62 22.84 -4.48
CA GLU A 304 19.46 24.06 -4.47
C GLU A 304 20.41 24.13 -3.26
N LYS A 305 20.14 23.35 -2.20
CA LYS A 305 20.99 23.27 -1.00
C LYS A 305 22.00 22.13 -1.06
N GLY A 306 21.97 21.32 -2.11
CA GLY A 306 22.82 20.14 -2.26
C GLY A 306 22.29 18.90 -1.53
N GLU A 307 21.06 18.93 -1.01
CA GLU A 307 20.42 17.79 -0.35
C GLU A 307 19.74 16.88 -1.38
N LYS A 308 19.82 15.55 -1.17
CA LYS A 308 19.13 14.58 -2.03
C LYS A 308 17.61 14.86 -2.06
N THR A 309 17.04 14.84 -3.24
CA THR A 309 15.59 15.08 -3.41
C THR A 309 14.79 13.85 -3.01
N LEU A 310 13.62 14.07 -2.42
CA LEU A 310 12.68 12.99 -2.08
C LEU A 310 12.07 12.39 -3.35
N ALA A 311 12.00 11.06 -3.41
CA ALA A 311 11.45 10.34 -4.56
C ALA A 311 9.92 10.53 -4.70
N ALA A 312 9.18 10.62 -3.60
CA ALA A 312 7.71 10.71 -3.63
C ALA A 312 7.20 12.00 -4.31
N PRO A 313 7.67 13.22 -3.95
CA PRO A 313 7.30 14.44 -4.67
C PRO A 313 7.71 14.40 -6.15
N GLY A 314 8.91 13.90 -6.45
CA GLY A 314 9.38 13.78 -7.83
C GLY A 314 8.52 12.80 -8.66
N THR A 315 8.14 11.67 -8.09
CA THR A 315 7.23 10.70 -8.73
C THR A 315 5.84 11.30 -8.93
N ALA A 316 5.31 12.05 -7.96
CA ALA A 316 4.04 12.76 -8.09
C ALA A 316 4.08 13.82 -9.20
N GLN A 317 5.18 14.56 -9.32
CA GLN A 317 5.39 15.51 -10.41
C GLN A 317 5.45 14.81 -11.77
N TRP A 318 6.20 13.71 -11.87
CA TRP A 318 6.26 12.87 -13.08
C TRP A 318 4.87 12.35 -13.46
N MET A 319 4.08 11.89 -12.49
CA MET A 319 2.72 11.39 -12.72
C MET A 319 1.80 12.48 -13.31
N GLY A 320 1.97 13.75 -12.95
CA GLY A 320 1.22 14.88 -13.49
C GLY A 320 1.56 15.26 -14.94
N GLN A 321 2.68 14.78 -15.48
CA GLN A 321 3.12 15.11 -16.85
C GLN A 321 2.37 14.27 -17.89
N PHE A 322 2.16 14.83 -19.06
CA PHE A 322 1.59 14.13 -20.23
C PHE A 322 2.67 13.24 -20.88
N SER A 323 2.23 12.08 -21.38
CA SER A 323 2.99 11.26 -22.32
C SER A 323 2.08 10.88 -23.48
N PRO A 324 2.56 10.94 -24.73
CA PRO A 324 1.76 10.53 -25.90
C PRO A 324 1.62 9.00 -26.01
N ASP A 325 2.54 8.23 -25.43
CA ASP A 325 2.68 6.80 -25.63
C ASP A 325 1.97 5.96 -24.56
N TYR A 326 1.72 6.55 -23.38
CA TYR A 326 1.08 5.84 -22.27
C TYR A 326 0.42 6.80 -21.28
N THR A 327 -0.55 6.29 -20.54
CA THR A 327 -1.21 7.03 -19.45
C THR A 327 -0.53 6.76 -18.12
N ARG A 328 -0.11 7.81 -17.44
CA ARG A 328 0.35 7.78 -16.05
C ARG A 328 -0.88 7.84 -15.16
N LYS A 329 -1.41 6.67 -14.77
CA LYS A 329 -2.73 6.56 -14.13
C LYS A 329 -2.72 6.88 -12.63
N GLY A 330 -1.57 6.75 -11.95
CA GLY A 330 -1.50 7.00 -10.52
C GLY A 330 -0.15 6.68 -9.89
N ILE A 331 -0.16 6.60 -8.57
CA ILE A 331 1.01 6.32 -7.73
C ILE A 331 0.70 5.20 -6.73
N PHE A 332 1.67 4.33 -6.49
CA PHE A 332 1.66 3.35 -5.41
C PHE A 332 2.76 3.70 -4.41
N ILE A 333 2.37 4.03 -3.18
CA ILE A 333 3.29 4.39 -2.11
C ILE A 333 3.45 3.20 -1.19
N MET A 334 4.69 2.70 -1.09
CA MET A 334 5.03 1.61 -0.17
C MET A 334 5.40 2.17 1.20
N SER A 335 5.11 1.40 2.26
CA SER A 335 5.55 1.69 3.64
C SER A 335 5.05 3.04 4.19
N VAL A 336 3.75 3.32 4.06
CA VAL A 336 3.15 4.59 4.53
C VAL A 336 3.12 4.76 6.05
N GLN A 337 3.44 3.71 6.81
CA GLN A 337 3.40 3.70 8.28
C GLN A 337 4.76 4.01 8.94
N ASN A 338 5.80 4.25 8.14
CA ASN A 338 7.16 4.54 8.61
C ASN A 338 7.37 6.03 8.92
#